data_e5f010c327de869339ba13c07c9102c2
#
_entry.id   e5f010c327de869339ba13c07c9102c2
#
_cell.length_a   1.000
_cell.length_b   1.000
_cell.length_c   1.000
_cell.angle_alpha   90.00
_cell.angle_beta   90.00
_cell.angle_gamma   90.00
#
_symmetry.space_group_name_H-M   'P 1'
#
loop_
_entity.id
_entity.type
_entity.pdbx_description
1 polymer ?
#
loop_
_entity_poly.entity_id
_entity_poly.type
_entity_poly.pdbx_seq_one_letter_code
_entity_poly.pdbx_strand_id
1 'polypeptide(L)'
;MTTSPSSAARKPFNRLLLTGAAGGLGQVLREALQAHANVVRASDISAMAPPAGKHEEVISCNLADKAGVLALANGVDAIVHLGGISTERAFEEILGANISGTFHIYEAARKHGINRVVFASSNHVTGFYPQDQQLDAHSPRRPDCYYGLSKSYGEDLATFYFHRYGIETV
;
A
#
# COMPACT_ATOMS: atom_id res chain seq x y z
N MET A 1 13.07 -32.21 -34.07
CA MET A 1 12.39 -30.93 -33.84
C MET A 1 12.57 -30.58 -32.37
N THR A 2 13.54 -29.76 -32.07
CA THR A 2 13.84 -29.34 -30.70
C THR A 2 12.96 -28.13 -30.40
N THR A 3 11.94 -28.31 -29.56
CA THR A 3 11.13 -27.22 -29.04
C THR A 3 11.99 -26.41 -28.05
N SER A 4 12.39 -25.20 -28.43
CA SER A 4 13.02 -24.25 -27.52
C SER A 4 12.08 -23.96 -26.34
N PRO A 5 12.58 -23.91 -25.09
CA PRO A 5 11.76 -23.55 -23.97
C PRO A 5 11.30 -22.10 -24.14
N SER A 6 9.98 -21.89 -24.05
CA SER A 6 9.37 -20.56 -24.01
C SER A 6 10.04 -19.74 -22.88
N SER A 7 10.72 -18.67 -23.25
CA SER A 7 11.27 -17.71 -22.30
C SER A 7 10.09 -17.05 -21.57
N ALA A 8 9.80 -17.52 -20.36
CA ALA A 8 8.84 -16.85 -19.50
C ALA A 8 9.27 -15.39 -19.35
N ALA A 9 8.41 -14.45 -19.72
CA ALA A 9 8.71 -13.02 -19.64
C ALA A 9 9.15 -12.66 -18.21
N ARG A 10 10.29 -11.96 -18.09
CA ARG A 10 10.84 -11.54 -16.79
C ARG A 10 9.84 -10.59 -16.11
N LYS A 11 9.38 -10.93 -14.92
CA LYS A 11 8.50 -10.08 -14.14
C LYS A 11 9.21 -8.81 -13.68
N PRO A 12 8.53 -7.66 -13.63
CA PRO A 12 9.17 -6.37 -13.30
C PRO A 12 9.75 -6.32 -11.89
N PHE A 13 9.15 -7.06 -10.93
CA PHE A 13 9.60 -7.09 -9.55
C PHE A 13 10.01 -8.49 -9.10
N ASN A 14 11.03 -8.57 -8.25
CA ASN A 14 11.37 -9.83 -7.61
C ASN A 14 10.44 -10.08 -6.40
N ARG A 15 10.26 -9.10 -5.52
CA ARG A 15 9.32 -9.17 -4.39
C ARG A 15 8.49 -7.90 -4.29
N LEU A 16 7.17 -8.05 -4.19
CA LEU A 16 6.20 -6.98 -4.03
C LEU A 16 5.50 -7.15 -2.67
N LEU A 17 5.46 -6.09 -1.86
CA LEU A 17 4.69 -6.07 -0.62
C LEU A 17 3.29 -5.56 -0.89
N LEU A 18 2.27 -6.31 -0.47
CA LEU A 18 0.88 -5.93 -0.42
C LEU A 18 0.43 -5.84 1.04
N THR A 19 0.12 -4.65 1.54
CA THR A 19 -0.51 -4.47 2.85
C THR A 19 -2.02 -4.33 2.71
N GLY A 20 -2.78 -4.66 3.76
CA GLY A 20 -4.25 -4.71 3.67
C GLY A 20 -4.75 -5.93 2.88
N ALA A 21 -3.95 -7.00 2.87
CA ALA A 21 -4.16 -8.16 2.02
C ALA A 21 -5.36 -9.03 2.42
N ALA A 22 -5.90 -8.90 3.64
CA ALA A 22 -7.11 -9.56 4.09
C ALA A 22 -8.40 -8.81 3.69
N GLY A 23 -8.30 -7.52 3.32
CA GLY A 23 -9.43 -6.71 2.86
C GLY A 23 -9.98 -7.17 1.49
N GLY A 24 -11.18 -6.70 1.13
CA GLY A 24 -11.84 -7.12 -0.11
C GLY A 24 -10.97 -6.91 -1.36
N LEU A 25 -10.39 -5.72 -1.54
CA LEU A 25 -9.48 -5.43 -2.65
C LEU A 25 -8.16 -6.20 -2.51
N GLY A 26 -7.63 -6.32 -1.29
CA GLY A 26 -6.40 -7.04 -1.00
C GLY A 26 -6.46 -8.51 -1.42
N GLN A 27 -7.55 -9.20 -1.12
CA GLN A 27 -7.75 -10.60 -1.51
C GLN A 27 -7.68 -10.82 -3.03
N VAL A 28 -8.28 -9.92 -3.81
CA VAL A 28 -8.21 -9.98 -5.28
C VAL A 28 -6.79 -9.71 -5.77
N LEU A 29 -6.10 -8.74 -5.17
CA LEU A 29 -4.76 -8.36 -5.58
C LEU A 29 -3.69 -9.38 -5.19
N ARG A 30 -3.89 -10.22 -4.18
CA ARG A 30 -2.97 -11.32 -3.83
C ARG A 30 -2.67 -12.22 -5.05
N GLU A 31 -3.68 -12.54 -5.83
CA GLU A 31 -3.53 -13.35 -7.04
C GLU A 31 -3.04 -12.51 -8.22
N ALA A 32 -3.68 -11.37 -8.49
CA ALA A 32 -3.39 -10.56 -9.65
C ALA A 32 -1.94 -10.05 -9.69
N LEU A 33 -1.38 -9.67 -8.55
CA LEU A 33 0.00 -9.17 -8.44
C LEU A 33 1.05 -10.25 -8.70
N GLN A 34 0.71 -11.53 -8.68
CA GLN A 34 1.63 -12.61 -9.06
C GLN A 34 2.05 -12.55 -10.54
N ALA A 35 1.29 -11.88 -11.39
CA ALA A 35 1.71 -11.59 -12.76
C ALA A 35 2.89 -10.61 -12.83
N HIS A 36 3.05 -9.75 -11.82
CA HIS A 36 4.01 -8.65 -11.79
C HIS A 36 5.24 -8.90 -10.91
N ALA A 37 5.19 -9.85 -9.98
CA ALA A 37 6.29 -10.15 -9.07
C ALA A 37 6.58 -11.66 -9.01
N ASN A 38 7.85 -12.04 -8.75
CA ASN A 38 8.21 -13.44 -8.52
C ASN A 38 7.62 -13.92 -7.19
N VAL A 39 7.55 -13.03 -6.19
CA VAL A 39 6.95 -13.27 -4.87
C VAL A 39 6.05 -12.09 -4.50
N VAL A 40 4.83 -12.36 -4.08
CA VAL A 40 3.93 -11.39 -3.42
C VAL A 40 3.98 -11.66 -1.93
N ARG A 41 4.46 -10.68 -1.17
CA ARG A 41 4.39 -10.70 0.30
C ARG A 41 3.10 -10.03 0.73
N ALA A 42 2.11 -10.83 1.11
CA ALA A 42 0.82 -10.38 1.60
C ALA A 42 0.87 -10.15 3.12
N SER A 43 0.42 -8.98 3.57
CA SER A 43 0.43 -8.62 4.98
C SER A 43 -0.88 -7.95 5.41
N ASP A 44 -1.35 -8.34 6.58
CA ASP A 44 -2.50 -7.74 7.27
C ASP A 44 -2.39 -8.01 8.77
N ILE A 45 -3.13 -7.25 9.59
CA ILE A 45 -3.32 -7.54 11.01
C ILE A 45 -4.37 -8.66 11.20
N SER A 46 -5.32 -8.77 10.27
CA SER A 46 -6.36 -9.80 10.26
C SER A 46 -5.82 -11.13 9.75
N ALA A 47 -6.47 -12.21 10.17
CA ALA A 47 -6.11 -13.54 9.71
C ALA A 47 -6.32 -13.67 8.19
N MET A 48 -5.34 -14.26 7.53
CA MET A 48 -5.35 -14.52 6.09
C MET A 48 -5.29 -16.02 5.80
N ALA A 49 -5.81 -16.43 4.65
CA ALA A 49 -5.57 -17.78 4.14
C ALA A 49 -4.04 -18.02 4.00
N PRO A 50 -3.57 -19.25 4.20
CA PRO A 50 -2.17 -19.63 3.96
C PRO A 50 -1.72 -19.25 2.56
N PRO A 51 -0.39 -19.18 2.30
CA PRO A 51 0.13 -18.92 0.96
C PRO A 51 -0.41 -19.93 -0.06
N ALA A 52 -0.86 -19.41 -1.21
CA ALA A 52 -1.37 -20.25 -2.30
C ALA A 52 -0.27 -21.08 -3.00
N GLY A 53 1.01 -20.86 -2.67
CA GLY A 53 2.16 -21.57 -3.20
C GLY A 53 3.47 -20.82 -3.00
N LYS A 54 4.52 -21.28 -3.67
CA LYS A 54 5.90 -20.73 -3.53
C LYS A 54 6.06 -19.27 -4.00
N HIS A 55 5.07 -18.71 -4.67
CA HIS A 55 5.09 -17.34 -5.17
C HIS A 55 4.41 -16.35 -4.22
N GLU A 56 4.03 -16.79 -3.04
CA GLU A 56 3.38 -15.96 -2.03
C GLU A 56 4.01 -16.19 -0.64
N GLU A 57 4.19 -15.10 0.09
CA GLU A 57 4.52 -15.07 1.52
C GLU A 57 3.34 -14.43 2.25
N VAL A 58 2.93 -14.99 3.40
CA VAL A 58 1.86 -14.43 4.24
C VAL A 58 2.45 -14.10 5.60
N ILE A 59 2.46 -12.80 5.96
CA ILE A 59 3.07 -12.29 7.20
C ILE A 59 2.07 -11.38 7.89
N SER A 60 1.70 -11.71 9.13
CA SER A 60 0.88 -10.81 9.95
C SER A 60 1.74 -9.66 10.45
N CYS A 61 1.25 -8.42 10.27
CA CYS A 61 1.93 -7.22 10.77
C CYS A 61 0.90 -6.12 11.10
N ASN A 62 1.06 -5.53 12.29
CA ASN A 62 0.34 -4.32 12.65
C ASN A 62 1.11 -3.11 12.12
N LEU A 63 0.47 -2.26 11.31
CA LEU A 63 1.09 -1.05 10.75
C LEU A 63 1.53 -0.04 11.81
N ALA A 64 0.93 -0.05 12.98
CA ALA A 64 1.36 0.75 14.13
C ALA A 64 2.71 0.28 14.71
N ASP A 65 3.13 -0.96 14.45
CA ASP A 65 4.44 -1.48 14.86
C ASP A 65 5.55 -1.07 13.85
N LYS A 66 6.27 -0.02 14.19
CA LYS A 66 7.37 0.49 13.35
C LYS A 66 8.45 -0.55 13.07
N ALA A 67 8.81 -1.37 14.05
CA ALA A 67 9.87 -2.38 13.88
C ALA A 67 9.38 -3.53 13.00
N GLY A 68 8.13 -3.96 13.20
CA GLY A 68 7.47 -4.97 12.37
C GLY A 68 7.35 -4.54 10.92
N VAL A 69 6.93 -3.29 10.65
CA VAL A 69 6.83 -2.74 9.29
C VAL A 69 8.21 -2.64 8.64
N LEU A 70 9.23 -2.22 9.37
CA LEU A 70 10.60 -2.19 8.85
C LEU A 70 11.08 -3.59 8.45
N ALA A 71 10.87 -4.59 9.29
CA ALA A 71 11.23 -5.98 9.00
C ALA A 71 10.41 -6.54 7.81
N LEU A 72 9.12 -6.20 7.73
CA LEU A 72 8.21 -6.60 6.66
C LEU A 72 8.70 -6.13 5.28
N ALA A 73 9.28 -4.93 5.18
CA ALA A 73 9.77 -4.34 3.93
C ALA A 73 11.14 -4.85 3.49
N ASN A 74 11.80 -5.72 4.28
CA ASN A 74 13.13 -6.22 3.93
C ASN A 74 13.11 -7.07 2.65
N GLY A 75 13.96 -6.70 1.68
CA GLY A 75 14.08 -7.38 0.39
C GLY A 75 12.89 -7.20 -0.56
N VAL A 76 12.10 -6.13 -0.37
CA VAL A 76 10.97 -5.74 -1.21
C VAL A 76 11.43 -4.71 -2.24
N ASP A 77 10.94 -4.82 -3.48
CA ASP A 77 11.25 -3.90 -4.59
C ASP A 77 10.20 -2.81 -4.79
N ALA A 78 8.93 -3.10 -4.44
CA ALA A 78 7.82 -2.16 -4.55
C ALA A 78 6.74 -2.48 -3.50
N ILE A 79 5.93 -1.48 -3.14
CA ILE A 79 4.88 -1.61 -2.13
C ILE A 79 3.53 -1.22 -2.74
N VAL A 80 2.51 -2.06 -2.53
CA VAL A 80 1.09 -1.72 -2.72
C VAL A 80 0.47 -1.58 -1.33
N HIS A 81 0.21 -0.34 -0.93
CA HIS A 81 -0.25 -0.01 0.41
C HIS A 81 -1.76 0.25 0.44
N LEU A 82 -2.52 -0.79 0.78
CA LEU A 82 -3.97 -0.73 1.01
C LEU A 82 -4.30 -0.76 2.50
N GLY A 83 -3.31 -1.12 3.34
CA GLY A 83 -3.50 -1.33 4.78
C GLY A 83 -3.94 -0.06 5.50
N GLY A 84 -4.80 -0.24 6.48
CA GLY A 84 -5.38 0.83 7.31
C GLY A 84 -6.85 0.58 7.57
N ILE A 85 -7.44 1.40 8.42
CA ILE A 85 -8.88 1.43 8.66
C ILE A 85 -9.53 2.17 7.48
N SER A 86 -10.51 1.55 6.84
CA SER A 86 -11.15 2.01 5.59
C SER A 86 -12.49 2.72 5.79
N THR A 87 -12.86 2.97 7.05
CA THR A 87 -14.11 3.64 7.44
C THR A 87 -13.83 4.68 8.51
N GLU A 88 -14.79 5.56 8.77
CA GLU A 88 -14.69 6.50 9.90
C GLU A 88 -14.63 5.75 11.24
N ARG A 89 -13.72 6.16 12.10
CA ARG A 89 -13.48 5.66 13.47
C ARG A 89 -13.01 6.80 14.35
N ALA A 90 -12.86 6.51 15.65
CA ALA A 90 -12.23 7.43 16.60
C ALA A 90 -10.82 7.81 16.12
N PHE A 91 -10.43 9.05 16.39
CA PHE A 91 -9.16 9.60 15.90
C PHE A 91 -7.95 8.76 16.33
N GLU A 92 -7.95 8.22 17.54
CA GLU A 92 -6.85 7.41 18.09
C GLU A 92 -6.64 6.11 17.30
N GLU A 93 -7.73 5.49 16.81
CA GLU A 93 -7.65 4.30 15.96
C GLU A 93 -7.08 4.67 14.59
N ILE A 94 -7.58 5.75 13.97
CA ILE A 94 -7.09 6.27 12.69
C ILE A 94 -5.63 6.72 12.81
N LEU A 95 -5.25 7.37 13.89
CA LEU A 95 -3.87 7.81 14.14
C LEU A 95 -2.88 6.64 14.09
N GLY A 96 -3.20 5.56 14.78
CA GLY A 96 -2.31 4.39 14.84
C GLY A 96 -2.18 3.66 13.49
N ALA A 97 -3.31 3.29 12.92
CA ALA A 97 -3.34 2.46 11.72
C ALA A 97 -3.03 3.24 10.43
N ASN A 98 -3.62 4.43 10.25
CA ASN A 98 -3.55 5.16 8.99
C ASN A 98 -2.41 6.19 8.97
N ILE A 99 -2.29 7.02 9.98
CA ILE A 99 -1.29 8.11 9.99
C ILE A 99 0.09 7.53 10.33
N SER A 100 0.24 6.94 11.50
CA SER A 100 1.52 6.33 11.91
C SER A 100 1.90 5.16 11.00
N GLY A 101 0.91 4.32 10.63
CA GLY A 101 1.13 3.18 9.74
C GLY A 101 1.63 3.59 8.37
N THR A 102 1.02 4.58 7.73
CA THR A 102 1.49 5.09 6.43
C THR A 102 2.90 5.71 6.55
N PHE A 103 3.16 6.47 7.62
CA PHE A 103 4.52 6.97 7.89
C PHE A 103 5.54 5.83 8.03
N HIS A 104 5.21 4.74 8.73
CA HIS A 104 6.11 3.59 8.88
C HIS A 104 6.40 2.91 7.54
N ILE A 105 5.41 2.81 6.64
CA ILE A 105 5.58 2.28 5.28
C ILE A 105 6.58 3.13 4.49
N TYR A 106 6.42 4.46 4.46
CA TYR A 106 7.35 5.33 3.74
C TYR A 106 8.76 5.33 4.36
N GLU A 107 8.89 5.30 5.69
CA GLU A 107 10.19 5.16 6.36
C GLU A 107 10.85 3.80 6.08
N ALA A 108 10.09 2.73 6.02
CA ALA A 108 10.59 1.43 5.64
C ALA A 108 11.04 1.42 4.16
N ALA A 109 10.24 2.02 3.27
CA ALA A 109 10.62 2.18 1.86
C ALA A 109 11.95 2.95 1.73
N ARG A 110 12.07 4.10 2.40
CA ARG A 110 13.31 4.90 2.41
C ARG A 110 14.52 4.11 2.91
N LYS A 111 14.38 3.38 4.03
CA LYS A 111 15.49 2.63 4.65
C LYS A 111 15.95 1.45 3.82
N HIS A 112 15.06 0.81 3.09
CA HIS A 112 15.36 -0.34 2.23
C HIS A 112 15.63 0.03 0.77
N GLY A 113 15.62 1.33 0.42
CA GLY A 113 15.86 1.80 -0.96
C GLY A 113 14.71 1.45 -1.92
N ILE A 114 13.49 1.25 -1.39
CA ILE A 114 12.31 1.01 -2.21
C ILE A 114 11.84 2.37 -2.75
N ASN A 115 11.83 2.51 -4.07
CA ASN A 115 11.52 3.76 -4.73
C ASN A 115 10.12 3.80 -5.37
N ARG A 116 9.30 2.78 -5.18
CA ARG A 116 7.96 2.71 -5.79
C ARG A 116 6.90 2.25 -4.80
N VAL A 117 5.88 3.11 -4.63
CA VAL A 117 4.73 2.85 -3.77
C VAL A 117 3.45 3.11 -4.56
N VAL A 118 2.47 2.22 -4.44
CA VAL A 118 1.07 2.47 -4.82
C VAL A 118 0.30 2.69 -3.54
N PHE A 119 -0.32 3.85 -3.37
CA PHE A 119 -1.05 4.23 -2.17
C PHE A 119 -2.54 4.34 -2.45
N ALA A 120 -3.34 3.59 -1.72
CA ALA A 120 -4.79 3.69 -1.81
C ALA A 120 -5.29 4.95 -1.07
N SER A 121 -5.56 6.02 -1.80
CA SER A 121 -6.26 7.20 -1.29
C SER A 121 -7.78 6.98 -1.24
N SER A 122 -8.58 8.04 -1.20
CA SER A 122 -10.04 7.95 -1.05
C SER A 122 -10.72 9.19 -1.60
N ASN A 123 -11.98 9.03 -2.06
CA ASN A 123 -12.88 10.14 -2.36
C ASN A 123 -13.23 10.98 -1.11
N HIS A 124 -13.09 10.44 0.10
CA HIS A 124 -13.23 11.21 1.35
C HIS A 124 -12.18 12.32 1.52
N VAL A 125 -11.12 12.34 0.72
CA VAL A 125 -10.17 13.46 0.64
C VAL A 125 -10.85 14.73 0.11
N THR A 126 -11.92 14.58 -0.66
CA THR A 126 -12.72 15.66 -1.25
C THR A 126 -14.19 15.62 -0.80
N GLY A 127 -14.48 14.93 0.33
CA GLY A 127 -15.84 14.60 0.74
C GLY A 127 -16.74 15.79 1.08
N PHE A 128 -16.19 16.97 1.44
CA PHE A 128 -16.99 18.18 1.69
C PHE A 128 -17.36 18.98 0.43
N TYR A 129 -17.04 18.48 -0.76
CA TYR A 129 -17.55 19.12 -1.97
C TYR A 129 -18.99 18.70 -2.25
N PRO A 130 -19.84 19.61 -2.82
CA PRO A 130 -21.16 19.25 -3.31
C PRO A 130 -21.10 18.12 -4.37
N GLN A 131 -22.09 17.24 -4.37
CA GLN A 131 -22.10 16.05 -5.26
C GLN A 131 -22.22 16.42 -6.75
N ASP A 132 -22.75 17.58 -7.06
CA ASP A 132 -22.91 18.12 -8.42
C ASP A 132 -21.68 18.88 -8.91
N GLN A 133 -20.67 19.06 -8.05
CA GLN A 133 -19.44 19.75 -8.43
C GLN A 133 -18.46 18.77 -9.10
N GLN A 134 -18.06 19.10 -10.31
CA GLN A 134 -16.98 18.38 -11.00
C GLN A 134 -15.61 18.77 -10.41
N LEU A 135 -14.83 17.75 -10.05
CA LEU A 135 -13.49 17.91 -9.47
C LEU A 135 -12.42 17.39 -10.45
N ASP A 136 -11.22 17.90 -10.30
CA ASP A 136 -10.02 17.47 -11.00
C ASP A 136 -8.84 17.24 -10.04
N ALA A 137 -7.67 16.88 -10.60
CA ALA A 137 -6.47 16.62 -9.81
C ALA A 137 -5.89 17.86 -9.11
N HIS A 138 -6.34 19.07 -9.46
CA HIS A 138 -5.91 20.34 -8.87
C HIS A 138 -6.89 20.89 -7.84
N SER A 139 -8.05 20.25 -7.69
CA SER A 139 -9.06 20.65 -6.72
C SER A 139 -8.52 20.55 -5.30
N PRO A 140 -8.64 21.60 -4.46
CA PRO A 140 -8.17 21.57 -3.08
C PRO A 140 -8.79 20.42 -2.28
N ARG A 141 -8.02 19.79 -1.43
CA ARG A 141 -8.53 18.74 -0.54
C ARG A 141 -9.46 19.33 0.51
N ARG A 142 -10.59 18.66 0.75
CA ARG A 142 -11.63 19.01 1.73
C ARG A 142 -12.15 17.73 2.39
N PRO A 143 -11.33 17.06 3.24
CA PRO A 143 -11.72 15.80 3.86
C PRO A 143 -12.89 16.00 4.82
N ASP A 144 -13.87 15.10 4.77
CA ASP A 144 -15.14 15.17 5.51
C ASP A 144 -15.13 14.35 6.82
N CYS A 145 -14.07 13.63 7.10
CA CYS A 145 -13.96 12.73 8.26
C CYS A 145 -12.49 12.46 8.62
N TYR A 146 -12.22 11.86 9.78
CA TYR A 146 -10.84 11.49 10.17
C TYR A 146 -10.21 10.48 9.22
N TYR A 147 -11.00 9.55 8.68
CA TYR A 147 -10.52 8.66 7.63
C TYR A 147 -10.06 9.45 6.40
N GLY A 148 -10.88 10.35 5.86
CA GLY A 148 -10.52 11.20 4.73
C GLY A 148 -9.30 12.08 5.03
N LEU A 149 -9.23 12.65 6.25
CA LEU A 149 -8.07 13.42 6.71
C LEU A 149 -6.78 12.58 6.70
N SER A 150 -6.86 11.31 7.14
CA SER A 150 -5.71 10.41 7.12
C SER A 150 -5.23 10.09 5.71
N LYS A 151 -6.15 10.00 4.73
CA LYS A 151 -5.80 9.79 3.32
C LYS A 151 -5.20 11.04 2.70
N SER A 152 -5.73 12.24 3.01
CA SER A 152 -5.12 13.52 2.63
C SER A 152 -3.69 13.66 3.16
N TYR A 153 -3.46 13.29 4.42
CA TYR A 153 -2.11 13.21 5.01
C TYR A 153 -1.20 12.26 4.20
N GLY A 154 -1.69 11.09 3.81
CA GLY A 154 -0.94 10.11 3.02
C GLY A 154 -0.50 10.66 1.66
N GLU A 155 -1.33 11.47 0.98
CA GLU A 155 -0.98 12.15 -0.27
C GLU A 155 0.10 13.23 -0.06
N ASP A 156 0.02 14.02 1.02
CA ASP A 156 1.07 14.98 1.37
C ASP A 156 2.38 14.28 1.74
N LEU A 157 2.28 13.18 2.47
CA LEU A 157 3.44 12.37 2.83
C LEU A 157 4.11 11.79 1.57
N ALA A 158 3.33 11.28 0.61
CA ALA A 158 3.84 10.80 -0.67
C ALA A 158 4.62 11.90 -1.41
N THR A 159 4.04 13.09 -1.50
CA THR A 159 4.66 14.25 -2.11
C THR A 159 5.96 14.63 -1.41
N PHE A 160 5.97 14.64 -0.07
CA PHE A 160 7.18 14.92 0.72
C PHE A 160 8.28 13.89 0.45
N TYR A 161 7.95 12.59 0.45
CA TYR A 161 8.95 11.53 0.22
C TYR A 161 9.47 11.52 -1.22
N PHE A 162 8.64 11.91 -2.20
CA PHE A 162 9.11 12.12 -3.57
C PHE A 162 10.17 13.23 -3.65
N HIS A 163 9.86 14.43 -3.17
CA HIS A 163 10.77 15.56 -3.26
C HIS A 163 12.06 15.38 -2.43
N ARG A 164 11.98 14.71 -1.31
CA ARG A 164 13.12 14.57 -0.41
C ARG A 164 13.96 13.33 -0.66
N TYR A 165 13.37 12.25 -1.13
CA TYR A 165 14.02 10.94 -1.22
C TYR A 165 13.84 10.24 -2.57
N GLY A 166 13.09 10.80 -3.52
CA GLY A 166 12.85 10.21 -4.84
C GLY A 166 11.95 8.98 -4.83
N ILE A 167 11.10 8.82 -3.80
CA ILE A 167 10.13 7.71 -3.74
C ILE A 167 8.91 8.09 -4.57
N GLU A 168 8.74 7.43 -5.71
CA GLU A 168 7.61 7.61 -6.62
C GLU A 168 6.35 6.97 -6.03
N THR A 169 5.24 7.71 -6.02
CA THR A 169 3.94 7.22 -5.55
C THR A 169 2.84 7.45 -6.57
N VAL A 170 2.01 6.44 -6.73
CA VAL A 170 0.77 6.48 -7.53
C VAL A 170 -0.41 6.20 -6.63
#